data_ed56a8f3ef1611c2f2467f84169e8e8d
#
_entry.id   ed56a8f3ef1611c2f2467f84169e8e8d
#
_cell.length_a   1.000
_cell.length_b   1.000
_cell.length_c   1.000
_cell.angle_alpha   90.00
_cell.angle_beta   90.00
_cell.angle_gamma   90.00
#
_symmetry.space_group_name_H-M   'P 1'
#
loop_
_entity.id
_entity.type
_entity.pdbx_description
1 polymer ?
#
loop_
_entity_poly.entity_id
_entity_poly.type
_entity_poly.pdbx_seq_one_letter_code
_entity_poly.pdbx_strand_id
1 'polypeptide(L)'
;MKKTLFFFFISSLFSFSKIFINDEIKINGAKEEIFAIGENLFLNGNLKNEFFGLVKNIKGNFQIEGDFLCASLNQEIESIIEGDFYSIGNKVYFKGKVGNSFTCLARNLFIENSKINGNLRVVANKIDLKNVNVLGKSFFYGEEVKISGVFSDVIIHGKRIKIEEGSKILGNLTYYSSSPIFYKEVEIKGKIQQKKPYGEKFFEKLLILKKFRFFYSIFSLLLPHILLLIFAPNLFQSTVNTSGKKFIKSFFLGLLFILLISLLIFFLLIIVIGVPVGVIILSLFLSALYVSRGFIFIYLARKIFFKFKDSKLIWIISIILGILIFNLFALNPTLKILFNFTAVSNGFGALVIDRVKLLKKLREEKFF
;
A
#
# COMPACT_ATOMS: atom_id res chain seq x y z
N MET A 1 12.15 1.00 27.95
CA MET A 1 11.94 2.36 27.43
C MET A 1 11.28 2.44 26.05
N LYS A 2 11.69 1.68 25.02
CA LYS A 2 11.07 1.76 23.67
C LYS A 2 9.60 1.32 23.61
N LYS A 3 9.20 0.28 24.39
CA LYS A 3 7.80 -0.17 24.47
C LYS A 3 6.88 0.85 25.13
N THR A 4 7.37 1.60 26.12
CA THR A 4 6.60 2.58 26.90
C THR A 4 6.27 3.85 26.08
N LEU A 5 7.17 4.32 25.22
CA LEU A 5 6.94 5.50 24.37
C LEU A 5 5.91 5.21 23.25
N PHE A 6 5.95 4.01 22.68
CA PHE A 6 4.95 3.56 21.69
C PHE A 6 3.56 3.43 22.31
N PHE A 7 3.50 3.03 23.58
CA PHE A 7 2.27 2.93 24.37
C PHE A 7 1.60 4.29 24.59
N PHE A 8 2.38 5.33 24.96
CA PHE A 8 1.85 6.69 25.13
C PHE A 8 1.32 7.29 23.83
N PHE A 9 1.92 6.95 22.70
CA PHE A 9 1.51 7.46 21.39
C PHE A 9 0.18 6.84 20.92
N ILE A 10 -0.01 5.55 21.13
CA ILE A 10 -1.29 4.87 20.79
C ILE A 10 -2.41 5.31 21.73
N SER A 11 -2.15 5.43 23.03
CA SER A 11 -3.16 5.87 23.99
C SER A 11 -3.64 7.32 23.81
N SER A 12 -2.82 8.18 23.21
CA SER A 12 -3.19 9.57 22.88
C SER A 12 -3.98 9.70 21.56
N LEU A 13 -3.89 8.70 20.67
CA LEU A 13 -4.63 8.68 19.40
C LEU A 13 -6.01 8.01 19.51
N PHE A 14 -6.17 7.11 20.48
CA PHE A 14 -7.40 6.34 20.67
C PHE A 14 -7.74 6.31 22.17
N SER A 15 -8.94 6.72 22.52
CA SER A 15 -9.45 6.65 23.90
C SER A 15 -9.86 5.22 24.31
N PHE A 16 -9.01 4.21 24.04
CA PHE A 16 -9.27 2.85 24.46
C PHE A 16 -9.15 2.70 25.98
N SER A 17 -10.12 2.06 26.58
CA SER A 17 -10.12 1.84 28.03
C SER A 17 -9.17 0.74 28.46
N LYS A 18 -8.86 -0.24 27.56
CA LYS A 18 -7.98 -1.37 27.89
C LYS A 18 -7.10 -1.80 26.73
N ILE A 19 -5.77 -1.80 26.94
CA ILE A 19 -4.78 -2.13 25.93
C ILE A 19 -3.98 -3.35 26.37
N PHE A 20 -3.87 -4.36 25.49
CA PHE A 20 -3.08 -5.56 25.68
C PHE A 20 -1.95 -5.61 24.64
N ILE A 21 -0.70 -5.75 25.10
CA ILE A 21 0.48 -5.91 24.23
C ILE A 21 1.33 -7.05 24.77
N ASN A 22 1.15 -8.24 24.21
CA ASN A 22 1.90 -9.45 24.56
C ASN A 22 1.95 -10.43 23.38
N ASP A 23 2.90 -11.35 23.41
CA ASP A 23 2.99 -12.42 22.41
C ASP A 23 1.80 -13.38 22.52
N GLU A 24 1.33 -13.68 23.73
CA GLU A 24 0.12 -14.45 23.98
C GLU A 24 -0.86 -13.63 24.82
N ILE A 25 -2.07 -13.44 24.31
CA ILE A 25 -3.14 -12.66 24.94
C ILE A 25 -4.36 -13.57 25.12
N LYS A 26 -4.87 -13.65 26.35
CA LYS A 26 -6.11 -14.36 26.67
C LYS A 26 -7.10 -13.39 27.27
N ILE A 27 -8.26 -13.25 26.65
CA ILE A 27 -9.34 -12.35 27.09
C ILE A 27 -10.60 -13.18 27.31
N ASN A 28 -11.11 -13.19 28.53
CA ASN A 28 -12.32 -13.91 28.94
C ASN A 28 -13.38 -12.89 29.40
N GLY A 29 -13.96 -12.20 28.41
CA GLY A 29 -14.93 -11.13 28.65
C GLY A 29 -14.32 -9.79 29.07
N ALA A 30 -15.01 -8.70 28.74
CA ALA A 30 -14.65 -7.34 29.16
C ALA A 30 -15.86 -6.42 29.07
N LYS A 31 -15.87 -5.38 29.92
CA LYS A 31 -16.87 -4.31 29.89
C LYS A 31 -16.38 -3.05 29.19
N GLU A 32 -15.07 -2.94 28.97
CA GLU A 32 -14.43 -1.80 28.33
C GLU A 32 -14.07 -2.11 26.88
N GLU A 33 -13.82 -1.07 26.10
CA GLU A 33 -13.22 -1.18 24.78
C GLU A 33 -11.85 -1.83 24.86
N ILE A 34 -11.54 -2.70 23.91
CA ILE A 34 -10.28 -3.46 23.91
C ILE A 34 -9.46 -3.12 22.67
N PHE A 35 -8.17 -2.90 22.90
CA PHE A 35 -7.15 -2.87 21.87
C PHE A 35 -6.07 -3.92 22.15
N ALA A 36 -5.88 -4.87 21.24
CA ALA A 36 -4.95 -5.97 21.40
C ALA A 36 -3.89 -6.00 20.29
N ILE A 37 -2.60 -6.04 20.68
CA ILE A 37 -1.46 -6.22 19.76
C ILE A 37 -0.63 -7.39 20.24
N GLY A 38 -0.38 -8.38 19.36
CA GLY A 38 0.43 -9.54 19.74
C GLY A 38 0.57 -10.60 18.66
N GLU A 39 1.13 -11.75 19.01
CA GLU A 39 1.19 -12.88 18.08
C GLU A 39 -0.08 -13.72 18.12
N ASN A 40 -0.46 -14.20 19.29
CA ASN A 40 -1.59 -15.12 19.47
C ASN A 40 -2.62 -14.54 20.42
N LEU A 41 -3.84 -14.39 19.94
CA LEU A 41 -4.96 -13.90 20.73
C LEU A 41 -6.03 -14.99 20.85
N PHE A 42 -6.42 -15.27 22.10
CA PHE A 42 -7.55 -16.11 22.44
C PHE A 42 -8.64 -15.24 23.07
N LEU A 43 -9.76 -15.14 22.38
CA LEU A 43 -10.86 -14.26 22.76
C LEU A 43 -12.10 -15.10 23.10
N ASN A 44 -12.55 -15.05 24.32
CA ASN A 44 -13.72 -15.82 24.80
C ASN A 44 -14.62 -14.95 25.67
N GLY A 45 -15.87 -15.39 25.86
CA GLY A 45 -16.83 -14.74 26.73
C GLY A 45 -17.49 -13.51 26.13
N ASN A 46 -18.03 -12.63 26.96
CA ASN A 46 -18.85 -11.50 26.54
C ASN A 46 -18.06 -10.19 26.59
N LEU A 47 -18.07 -9.46 25.49
CA LEU A 47 -17.51 -8.13 25.35
C LEU A 47 -18.66 -7.13 25.18
N LYS A 48 -18.68 -6.08 26.02
CA LYS A 48 -19.77 -5.10 25.98
C LYS A 48 -19.56 -3.96 25.01
N ASN A 49 -18.31 -3.71 24.62
CA ASN A 49 -17.93 -2.62 23.73
C ASN A 49 -17.10 -3.12 22.56
N GLU A 50 -16.53 -2.22 21.81
CA GLU A 50 -15.78 -2.46 20.60
C GLU A 50 -14.47 -3.22 20.85
N PHE A 51 -14.06 -3.99 19.84
CA PHE A 51 -12.81 -4.74 19.85
C PHE A 51 -11.95 -4.37 18.66
N PHE A 52 -10.68 -4.04 18.93
CA PHE A 52 -9.65 -3.76 17.91
C PHE A 52 -8.47 -4.71 18.11
N GLY A 53 -8.17 -5.53 17.10
CA GLY A 53 -7.06 -6.48 17.13
C GLY A 53 -6.05 -6.28 16.01
N LEU A 54 -4.77 -6.19 16.37
CA LEU A 54 -3.64 -6.28 15.43
C LEU A 54 -2.74 -7.42 15.88
N VAL A 55 -3.01 -8.63 15.38
CA VAL A 55 -2.37 -9.85 15.86
C VAL A 55 -1.98 -10.78 14.71
N LYS A 56 -1.06 -11.71 14.93
CA LYS A 56 -0.70 -12.68 13.92
C LYS A 56 -1.79 -13.74 13.75
N ASN A 57 -2.28 -14.28 14.87
CA ASN A 57 -3.33 -15.29 14.88
C ASN A 57 -4.39 -14.91 15.92
N ILE A 58 -5.66 -15.06 15.56
CA ILE A 58 -6.79 -14.93 16.49
C ILE A 58 -7.65 -16.17 16.42
N LYS A 59 -8.01 -16.67 17.60
CA LYS A 59 -9.01 -17.72 17.77
C LYS A 59 -9.96 -17.32 18.87
N GLY A 60 -11.26 -17.48 18.63
CA GLY A 60 -12.21 -17.10 19.66
C GLY A 60 -13.61 -17.65 19.48
N ASN A 61 -14.27 -17.81 20.66
CA ASN A 61 -15.69 -18.06 20.78
C ASN A 61 -16.25 -17.03 21.77
N PHE A 62 -16.87 -15.97 21.23
CA PHE A 62 -17.26 -14.81 22.01
C PHE A 62 -18.56 -14.17 21.51
N GLN A 63 -19.13 -13.33 22.35
CA GLN A 63 -20.20 -12.42 21.98
C GLN A 63 -19.73 -10.99 22.19
N ILE A 64 -20.03 -10.09 21.26
CA ILE A 64 -19.70 -8.67 21.37
C ILE A 64 -20.92 -7.81 21.03
N GLU A 65 -21.21 -6.83 21.91
CA GLU A 65 -22.32 -5.90 21.70
C GLU A 65 -21.95 -4.77 20.74
N GLY A 66 -20.66 -4.41 20.64
CA GLY A 66 -20.11 -3.41 19.73
C GLY A 66 -19.58 -3.97 18.41
N ASP A 67 -18.69 -3.20 17.78
CA ASP A 67 -18.05 -3.56 16.54
C ASP A 67 -16.80 -4.43 16.77
N PHE A 68 -16.55 -5.33 15.84
CA PHE A 68 -15.33 -6.14 15.80
C PHE A 68 -14.45 -5.72 14.64
N LEU A 69 -13.23 -5.27 14.93
CA LEU A 69 -12.25 -4.87 13.93
C LEU A 69 -10.92 -5.59 14.16
N CYS A 70 -10.49 -6.42 13.20
CA CYS A 70 -9.26 -7.20 13.35
C CYS A 70 -8.43 -7.25 12.07
N ALA A 71 -7.13 -7.02 12.22
CA ALA A 71 -6.14 -7.32 11.20
C ALA A 71 -5.22 -8.45 11.70
N SER A 72 -5.21 -9.60 10.98
CA SER A 72 -4.36 -10.72 11.36
C SER A 72 -4.04 -11.65 10.19
N LEU A 73 -3.01 -12.49 10.32
CA LEU A 73 -2.71 -13.48 9.29
C LEU A 73 -3.77 -14.59 9.25
N ASN A 74 -4.13 -15.14 10.42
CA ASN A 74 -5.10 -16.21 10.53
C ASN A 74 -6.17 -15.87 11.55
N GLN A 75 -7.43 -16.05 11.17
CA GLN A 75 -8.60 -15.82 12.00
C GLN A 75 -9.48 -17.05 12.01
N GLU A 76 -9.80 -17.55 13.20
CA GLU A 76 -10.76 -18.60 13.45
C GLU A 76 -11.76 -18.09 14.50
N ILE A 77 -12.93 -17.64 14.02
CA ILE A 77 -13.88 -16.89 14.84
C ILE A 77 -15.24 -17.58 14.79
N GLU A 78 -15.71 -18.01 15.96
CA GLU A 78 -17.10 -18.41 16.21
C GLU A 78 -17.72 -17.39 17.15
N SER A 79 -18.65 -16.55 16.65
CA SER A 79 -19.10 -15.43 17.48
C SER A 79 -20.49 -14.90 17.12
N ILE A 80 -21.05 -14.17 18.08
CA ILE A 80 -22.21 -13.31 17.88
C ILE A 80 -21.71 -11.87 18.03
N ILE A 81 -21.79 -11.09 16.96
CA ILE A 81 -21.39 -9.69 16.90
C ILE A 81 -22.63 -8.87 16.62
N GLU A 82 -23.03 -8.00 17.54
CA GLU A 82 -24.26 -7.20 17.36
C GLU A 82 -24.02 -5.99 16.46
N GLY A 83 -22.80 -5.47 16.43
CA GLY A 83 -22.34 -4.41 15.54
C GLY A 83 -21.88 -4.89 14.18
N ASP A 84 -20.91 -4.18 13.62
CA ASP A 84 -20.24 -4.48 12.36
C ASP A 84 -19.03 -5.41 12.55
N PHE A 85 -18.76 -6.23 11.55
CA PHE A 85 -17.55 -7.04 11.47
C PHE A 85 -16.62 -6.50 10.38
N TYR A 86 -15.41 -6.08 10.75
CA TYR A 86 -14.36 -5.64 9.86
C TYR A 86 -13.11 -6.52 10.02
N SER A 87 -12.66 -7.12 8.94
CA SER A 87 -11.50 -8.01 8.99
C SER A 87 -10.57 -7.83 7.80
N ILE A 88 -9.26 -7.87 8.10
CA ILE A 88 -8.19 -7.98 7.11
C ILE A 88 -7.33 -9.19 7.48
N GLY A 89 -7.11 -10.12 6.53
CA GLY A 89 -6.33 -11.33 6.82
C GLY A 89 -5.83 -12.13 5.63
N ASN A 90 -4.98 -13.11 5.91
CA ASN A 90 -4.60 -14.08 4.89
C ASN A 90 -5.63 -15.23 4.81
N LYS A 91 -5.99 -15.80 5.96
CA LYS A 91 -7.03 -16.82 6.09
C LYS A 91 -8.03 -16.39 7.17
N VAL A 92 -9.29 -16.23 6.76
CA VAL A 92 -10.39 -15.85 7.66
C VAL A 92 -11.44 -16.93 7.62
N TYR A 93 -11.72 -17.53 8.78
CA TYR A 93 -12.83 -18.43 9.01
C TYR A 93 -13.80 -17.77 10.00
N PHE A 94 -15.06 -17.71 9.63
CA PHE A 94 -16.11 -17.13 10.44
C PHE A 94 -17.34 -18.04 10.51
N LYS A 95 -17.89 -18.17 11.71
CA LYS A 95 -19.16 -18.86 11.97
C LYS A 95 -19.93 -18.11 13.06
N GLY A 96 -21.22 -17.81 12.81
CA GLY A 96 -22.04 -17.15 13.81
C GLY A 96 -23.00 -16.10 13.27
N LYS A 97 -23.17 -15.01 14.02
CA LYS A 97 -24.11 -13.94 13.63
C LYS A 97 -23.42 -12.59 13.62
N VAL A 98 -23.82 -11.74 12.67
CA VAL A 98 -23.43 -10.33 12.61
C VAL A 98 -24.72 -9.51 12.52
N GLY A 99 -24.91 -8.61 13.48
CA GLY A 99 -26.10 -7.78 13.61
C GLY A 99 -26.22 -6.73 12.52
N ASN A 100 -25.08 -6.15 12.12
CA ASN A 100 -24.99 -5.19 11.02
C ASN A 100 -24.25 -5.78 9.83
N SER A 101 -23.27 -5.10 9.28
CA SER A 101 -22.57 -5.51 8.07
C SER A 101 -21.29 -6.31 8.36
N PHE A 102 -20.96 -7.19 7.43
CA PHE A 102 -19.71 -7.95 7.41
C PHE A 102 -18.84 -7.45 6.26
N THR A 103 -17.66 -6.93 6.57
CA THR A 103 -16.69 -6.45 5.58
C THR A 103 -15.35 -7.16 5.78
N CYS A 104 -14.86 -7.84 4.74
CA CYS A 104 -13.63 -8.61 4.83
C CYS A 104 -12.74 -8.43 3.60
N LEU A 105 -11.45 -8.20 3.86
CA LEU A 105 -10.39 -8.26 2.87
C LEU A 105 -9.46 -9.43 3.23
N ALA A 106 -9.41 -10.48 2.40
CA ALA A 106 -8.61 -11.66 2.72
C ALA A 106 -7.96 -12.27 1.47
N ARG A 107 -7.00 -13.18 1.67
CA ARG A 107 -6.59 -14.08 0.59
C ARG A 107 -7.60 -15.22 0.44
N ASN A 108 -7.99 -15.84 1.56
CA ASN A 108 -8.99 -16.91 1.58
C ASN A 108 -10.00 -16.61 2.68
N LEU A 109 -11.28 -16.58 2.32
CA LEU A 109 -12.40 -16.41 3.24
C LEU A 109 -13.28 -17.64 3.23
N PHE A 110 -13.63 -18.11 4.42
CA PHE A 110 -14.59 -19.19 4.68
C PHE A 110 -15.62 -18.69 5.67
N ILE A 111 -16.89 -18.75 5.30
CA ILE A 111 -18.02 -18.46 6.20
C ILE A 111 -18.96 -19.65 6.20
N GLU A 112 -19.26 -20.18 7.37
CA GLU A 112 -20.14 -21.34 7.50
C GLU A 112 -21.26 -21.09 8.51
N ASN A 113 -22.47 -21.60 8.25
CA ASN A 113 -23.61 -21.59 9.16
C ASN A 113 -23.81 -20.20 9.84
N SER A 114 -23.87 -19.16 9.03
CA SER A 114 -23.82 -17.79 9.54
C SER A 114 -25.00 -16.96 9.08
N LYS A 115 -25.38 -15.98 9.92
CA LYS A 115 -26.42 -15.00 9.60
C LYS A 115 -25.85 -13.59 9.67
N ILE A 116 -26.06 -12.80 8.61
CA ILE A 116 -25.65 -11.41 8.51
C ILE A 116 -26.88 -10.57 8.23
N ASN A 117 -27.25 -9.70 9.16
CA ASN A 117 -28.47 -8.90 9.02
C ASN A 117 -28.28 -7.70 8.07
N GLY A 118 -27.08 -7.14 8.01
CA GLY A 118 -26.73 -6.05 7.09
C GLY A 118 -26.11 -6.54 5.78
N ASN A 119 -25.20 -5.76 5.25
CA ASN A 119 -24.53 -6.06 3.98
C ASN A 119 -23.33 -6.99 4.16
N LEU A 120 -23.08 -7.82 3.16
CA LEU A 120 -21.87 -8.65 3.09
C LEU A 120 -20.94 -8.13 1.98
N ARG A 121 -19.77 -7.60 2.35
CA ARG A 121 -18.77 -7.07 1.42
C ARG A 121 -17.47 -7.85 1.55
N VAL A 122 -17.08 -8.54 0.50
CA VAL A 122 -15.91 -9.41 0.53
C VAL A 122 -15.03 -9.17 -0.68
N VAL A 123 -13.75 -8.97 -0.41
CA VAL A 123 -12.69 -8.99 -1.42
C VAL A 123 -11.68 -10.05 -1.01
N ALA A 124 -11.59 -11.15 -1.78
CA ALA A 124 -10.63 -12.23 -1.51
C ALA A 124 -10.31 -13.02 -2.77
N ASN A 125 -9.14 -13.68 -2.83
CA ASN A 125 -8.83 -14.56 -3.96
C ASN A 125 -9.77 -15.75 -4.00
N LYS A 126 -10.02 -16.36 -2.84
CA LYS A 126 -10.98 -17.47 -2.70
C LYS A 126 -12.04 -17.11 -1.66
N ILE A 127 -13.30 -17.24 -2.04
CA ILE A 127 -14.49 -17.03 -1.21
C ILE A 127 -15.29 -18.33 -1.21
N ASP A 128 -15.52 -18.89 -0.04
CA ASP A 128 -16.31 -20.12 0.14
C ASP A 128 -17.33 -19.90 1.26
N LEU A 129 -18.60 -19.77 0.88
CA LEU A 129 -19.71 -19.56 1.78
C LEU A 129 -20.60 -20.79 1.81
N LYS A 130 -20.86 -21.33 3.01
CA LYS A 130 -21.72 -22.50 3.20
C LYS A 130 -22.84 -22.20 4.19
N ASN A 131 -24.07 -22.34 3.74
CA ASN A 131 -25.27 -22.12 4.56
C ASN A 131 -25.24 -20.72 5.22
N VAL A 132 -25.10 -19.68 4.40
CA VAL A 132 -25.02 -18.28 4.88
C VAL A 132 -26.30 -17.55 4.53
N ASN A 133 -26.91 -16.88 5.50
CA ASN A 133 -28.11 -16.06 5.30
C ASN A 133 -27.75 -14.58 5.40
N VAL A 134 -27.94 -13.81 4.32
CA VAL A 134 -27.65 -12.39 4.25
C VAL A 134 -28.92 -11.61 3.91
N LEU A 135 -29.37 -10.77 4.82
CA LEU A 135 -30.57 -9.97 4.62
C LEU A 135 -30.30 -8.71 3.77
N GLY A 136 -29.11 -8.14 3.85
CA GLY A 136 -28.69 -7.00 3.06
C GLY A 136 -28.10 -7.38 1.70
N LYS A 137 -27.47 -6.42 1.03
CA LYS A 137 -26.80 -6.64 -0.26
C LYS A 137 -25.49 -7.38 -0.09
N SER A 138 -25.21 -8.32 -0.98
CA SER A 138 -23.96 -9.08 -1.01
C SER A 138 -23.08 -8.61 -2.17
N PHE A 139 -21.83 -8.28 -1.88
CA PHE A 139 -20.83 -7.90 -2.86
C PHE A 139 -19.58 -8.78 -2.72
N PHE A 140 -19.23 -9.48 -3.78
CA PHE A 140 -18.08 -10.38 -3.82
C PHE A 140 -17.12 -9.99 -4.94
N TYR A 141 -15.86 -9.88 -4.61
CA TYR A 141 -14.79 -9.71 -5.58
C TYR A 141 -13.70 -10.76 -5.32
N GLY A 142 -13.50 -11.69 -6.26
CA GLY A 142 -12.53 -12.76 -6.08
C GLY A 142 -12.22 -13.52 -7.36
N GLU A 143 -11.17 -14.35 -7.31
CA GLU A 143 -10.84 -15.22 -8.43
C GLU A 143 -11.77 -16.46 -8.46
N GLU A 144 -12.04 -17.02 -7.28
CA GLU A 144 -12.94 -18.14 -7.08
C GLU A 144 -13.99 -17.78 -6.04
N VAL A 145 -15.25 -17.79 -6.44
CA VAL A 145 -16.39 -17.43 -5.58
C VAL A 145 -17.37 -18.56 -5.57
N LYS A 146 -17.52 -19.22 -4.41
CA LYS A 146 -18.46 -20.29 -4.14
C LYS A 146 -19.41 -19.85 -3.05
N ILE A 147 -20.71 -19.85 -3.33
CA ILE A 147 -21.72 -19.41 -2.37
C ILE A 147 -22.84 -20.44 -2.22
N SER A 148 -23.27 -20.64 -0.98
CA SER A 148 -24.43 -21.45 -0.61
C SER A 148 -25.21 -20.79 0.52
N GLY A 149 -26.54 -20.72 0.36
CA GLY A 149 -27.43 -20.13 1.37
C GLY A 149 -28.52 -19.24 0.79
N VAL A 150 -28.95 -18.25 1.59
CA VAL A 150 -30.02 -17.32 1.23
C VAL A 150 -29.48 -15.91 1.17
N PHE A 151 -29.65 -15.25 0.05
CA PHE A 151 -29.13 -13.90 -0.18
C PHE A 151 -30.25 -13.00 -0.72
N SER A 152 -30.16 -11.70 -0.42
CA SER A 152 -30.99 -10.67 -1.05
C SER A 152 -30.43 -10.35 -2.45
N ASP A 153 -30.00 -9.11 -2.71
CA ASP A 153 -29.32 -8.73 -3.95
C ASP A 153 -27.85 -9.20 -3.92
N VAL A 154 -27.39 -9.78 -5.02
CA VAL A 154 -26.03 -10.32 -5.13
C VAL A 154 -25.29 -9.70 -6.31
N ILE A 155 -24.09 -9.18 -6.04
CA ILE A 155 -23.16 -8.69 -7.05
C ILE A 155 -21.86 -9.49 -6.92
N ILE A 156 -21.44 -10.18 -7.98
CA ILE A 156 -20.23 -11.01 -7.97
C ILE A 156 -19.28 -10.60 -9.09
N HIS A 157 -18.03 -10.31 -8.74
CA HIS A 157 -16.92 -10.18 -9.67
C HIS A 157 -15.99 -11.39 -9.49
N GLY A 158 -15.90 -12.27 -10.48
CA GLY A 158 -15.10 -13.48 -10.35
C GLY A 158 -14.76 -14.16 -11.67
N LYS A 159 -13.66 -14.94 -11.67
CA LYS A 159 -13.31 -15.78 -12.83
C LYS A 159 -14.07 -17.10 -12.80
N ARG A 160 -14.15 -17.72 -11.63
CA ARG A 160 -14.88 -18.97 -11.39
C ARG A 160 -15.96 -18.71 -10.35
N ILE A 161 -17.19 -18.69 -10.78
CA ILE A 161 -18.35 -18.45 -9.92
C ILE A 161 -19.20 -19.72 -9.88
N LYS A 162 -19.45 -20.23 -8.68
CA LYS A 162 -20.33 -21.36 -8.43
C LYS A 162 -21.35 -20.99 -7.37
N ILE A 163 -22.64 -21.15 -7.71
CA ILE A 163 -23.75 -21.08 -6.75
C ILE A 163 -24.20 -22.48 -6.50
N GLU A 164 -24.17 -22.95 -5.24
CA GLU A 164 -24.49 -24.33 -4.91
C GLU A 164 -26.00 -24.61 -4.90
N GLU A 165 -26.33 -25.89 -5.06
CA GLU A 165 -27.70 -26.40 -5.04
C GLU A 165 -28.43 -25.99 -3.76
N GLY A 166 -29.75 -25.73 -3.87
CA GLY A 166 -30.57 -25.28 -2.75
C GLY A 166 -30.37 -23.82 -2.33
N SER A 167 -29.48 -23.09 -2.96
CA SER A 167 -29.31 -21.68 -2.68
C SER A 167 -30.47 -20.83 -3.20
N LYS A 168 -30.81 -19.77 -2.48
CA LYS A 168 -31.88 -18.83 -2.84
C LYS A 168 -31.35 -17.39 -2.94
N ILE A 169 -31.64 -16.73 -4.04
CA ILE A 169 -31.42 -15.31 -4.24
C ILE A 169 -32.77 -14.63 -4.37
N LEU A 170 -33.18 -13.91 -3.33
CA LEU A 170 -34.49 -13.28 -3.23
C LEU A 170 -34.63 -12.03 -4.07
N GLY A 171 -33.50 -11.38 -4.42
CA GLY A 171 -33.40 -10.21 -5.26
C GLY A 171 -32.70 -10.48 -6.58
N ASN A 172 -31.94 -9.49 -7.07
CA ASN A 172 -31.25 -9.57 -8.35
C ASN A 172 -29.86 -10.21 -8.23
N LEU A 173 -29.47 -10.96 -9.26
CA LEU A 173 -28.12 -11.48 -9.42
C LEU A 173 -27.41 -10.73 -10.56
N THR A 174 -26.40 -9.96 -10.24
CA THR A 174 -25.51 -9.32 -11.22
C THR A 174 -24.12 -9.93 -11.10
N TYR A 175 -23.60 -10.50 -12.18
CA TYR A 175 -22.26 -11.05 -12.14
C TYR A 175 -21.39 -10.56 -13.29
N TYR A 176 -20.11 -10.36 -12.98
CA TYR A 176 -19.07 -9.90 -13.89
C TYR A 176 -18.09 -11.05 -14.12
N SER A 177 -18.30 -11.80 -15.20
CA SER A 177 -17.44 -12.93 -15.58
C SER A 177 -17.43 -13.10 -17.08
N SER A 178 -16.27 -13.52 -17.63
CA SER A 178 -16.12 -13.89 -19.05
C SER A 178 -16.83 -15.22 -19.37
N SER A 179 -17.01 -16.08 -18.38
CA SER A 179 -17.68 -17.38 -18.50
C SER A 179 -19.07 -17.35 -17.87
N PRO A 180 -20.02 -18.13 -18.37
CA PRO A 180 -21.30 -18.29 -17.69
C PRO A 180 -21.10 -18.94 -16.32
N ILE A 181 -21.95 -18.59 -15.38
CA ILE A 181 -21.94 -19.18 -14.04
C ILE A 181 -22.57 -20.57 -14.04
N PHE A 182 -22.02 -21.44 -13.18
CA PHE A 182 -22.64 -22.72 -12.92
C PHE A 182 -23.62 -22.59 -11.76
N TYR A 183 -24.89 -22.78 -12.04
CA TYR A 183 -25.96 -22.93 -11.05
C TYR A 183 -26.93 -24.04 -11.48
N LYS A 184 -27.21 -24.93 -10.56
CA LYS A 184 -28.18 -26.00 -10.75
C LYS A 184 -29.08 -26.00 -9.52
N GLU A 185 -30.39 -26.10 -9.72
CA GLU A 185 -31.37 -26.09 -8.62
C GLU A 185 -31.22 -24.86 -7.66
N VAL A 186 -31.01 -23.67 -8.24
CA VAL A 186 -30.93 -22.39 -7.51
C VAL A 186 -32.19 -21.58 -7.79
N GLU A 187 -32.86 -21.13 -6.74
CA GLU A 187 -34.04 -20.25 -6.85
C GLU A 187 -33.56 -18.77 -6.92
N ILE A 188 -33.85 -18.09 -8.05
CA ILE A 188 -33.54 -16.67 -8.22
C ILE A 188 -34.84 -15.95 -8.56
N LYS A 189 -35.33 -15.09 -7.64
CA LYS A 189 -36.61 -14.37 -7.82
C LYS A 189 -36.47 -13.12 -8.69
N GLY A 190 -35.31 -12.48 -8.69
CA GLY A 190 -35.05 -11.26 -9.44
C GLY A 190 -34.46 -11.50 -10.83
N LYS A 191 -33.88 -10.42 -11.38
CA LYS A 191 -33.26 -10.47 -12.71
C LYS A 191 -31.83 -10.98 -12.62
N ILE A 192 -31.46 -11.84 -13.59
CA ILE A 192 -30.06 -12.28 -13.74
C ILE A 192 -29.41 -11.44 -14.83
N GLN A 193 -28.31 -10.78 -14.50
CA GLN A 193 -27.57 -9.94 -15.43
C GLN A 193 -26.09 -10.36 -15.47
N GLN A 194 -25.66 -10.88 -16.62
CA GLN A 194 -24.25 -11.05 -16.89
C GLN A 194 -23.69 -9.76 -17.47
N LYS A 195 -22.58 -9.29 -16.91
CA LYS A 195 -21.83 -8.12 -17.40
C LYS A 195 -20.40 -8.53 -17.69
N LYS A 196 -19.78 -7.88 -18.69
CA LYS A 196 -18.36 -8.11 -18.96
C LYS A 196 -17.52 -7.63 -17.76
N PRO A 197 -16.48 -8.39 -17.36
CA PRO A 197 -15.62 -8.00 -16.26
C PRO A 197 -15.02 -6.60 -16.52
N TYR A 198 -15.10 -5.73 -15.52
CA TYR A 198 -14.47 -4.40 -15.60
C TYR A 198 -12.96 -4.51 -15.86
N GLY A 199 -12.35 -5.63 -15.49
CA GLY A 199 -10.93 -5.88 -15.62
C GLY A 199 -10.40 -6.02 -17.05
N GLU A 200 -11.17 -6.50 -18.02
CA GLU A 200 -10.67 -6.60 -19.40
C GLU A 200 -10.36 -5.21 -19.97
N LYS A 201 -11.28 -4.26 -19.86
CA LYS A 201 -11.04 -2.87 -20.28
C LYS A 201 -10.01 -2.15 -19.39
N PHE A 202 -9.96 -2.45 -18.10
CA PHE A 202 -8.98 -1.85 -17.20
C PHE A 202 -7.59 -2.46 -17.39
N PHE A 203 -7.48 -3.77 -17.62
CA PHE A 203 -6.20 -4.42 -17.97
C PHE A 203 -5.74 -4.06 -19.39
N GLU A 204 -6.63 -3.86 -20.35
CA GLU A 204 -6.27 -3.29 -21.64
C GLU A 204 -5.77 -1.85 -21.50
N LYS A 205 -6.45 -1.00 -20.71
CA LYS A 205 -5.95 0.34 -20.36
C LYS A 205 -4.64 0.29 -19.58
N LEU A 206 -4.45 -0.66 -18.67
CA LEU A 206 -3.17 -0.88 -17.96
C LEU A 206 -2.07 -1.40 -18.90
N LEU A 207 -2.39 -2.21 -19.89
CA LEU A 207 -1.43 -2.63 -20.93
C LEU A 207 -1.04 -1.46 -21.84
N ILE A 208 -1.99 -0.60 -22.18
CA ILE A 208 -1.74 0.66 -22.87
C ILE A 208 -0.87 1.56 -21.97
N LEU A 209 -1.20 1.69 -20.68
CA LEU A 209 -0.41 2.42 -19.69
C LEU A 209 1.00 1.79 -19.50
N LYS A 210 1.15 0.46 -19.61
CA LYS A 210 2.49 -0.18 -19.61
C LYS A 210 3.33 0.24 -20.83
N LYS A 211 2.72 0.35 -22.01
CA LYS A 211 3.41 0.88 -23.21
C LYS A 211 3.79 2.36 -23.01
N PHE A 212 2.89 3.18 -22.45
CA PHE A 212 3.16 4.57 -22.14
C PHE A 212 4.09 4.78 -20.93
N ARG A 213 4.22 3.81 -20.02
CA ARG A 213 5.05 3.91 -18.82
C ARG A 213 6.54 4.18 -19.13
N PHE A 214 7.05 3.61 -20.21
CA PHE A 214 8.41 3.86 -20.65
C PHE A 214 8.59 5.32 -21.09
N PHE A 215 7.70 5.82 -21.95
CA PHE A 215 7.72 7.22 -22.38
C PHE A 215 7.48 8.18 -21.23
N TYR A 216 6.51 7.89 -20.36
CA TYR A 216 6.25 8.68 -19.16
C TYR A 216 7.46 8.74 -18.23
N SER A 217 8.17 7.63 -18.03
CA SER A 217 9.39 7.59 -17.22
C SER A 217 10.50 8.46 -17.80
N ILE A 218 10.63 8.49 -19.13
CA ILE A 218 11.60 9.35 -19.84
C ILE A 218 11.23 10.82 -19.64
N PHE A 219 10.00 11.21 -20.00
CA PHE A 219 9.56 12.60 -19.91
C PHE A 219 9.58 13.15 -18.48
N SER A 220 9.18 12.36 -17.50
CA SER A 220 9.15 12.76 -16.10
C SER A 220 10.55 13.04 -15.52
N LEU A 221 11.59 12.38 -16.03
CA LEU A 221 12.97 12.66 -15.67
C LEU A 221 13.61 13.76 -16.54
N LEU A 222 13.27 13.82 -17.83
CA LEU A 222 13.80 14.85 -18.73
C LEU A 222 13.48 16.26 -18.27
N LEU A 223 12.21 16.51 -17.95
CA LEU A 223 11.73 17.85 -17.60
C LEU A 223 12.51 18.50 -16.44
N PRO A 224 12.65 17.87 -15.24
CA PRO A 224 13.37 18.50 -14.13
C PRO A 224 14.87 18.70 -14.44
N HIS A 225 15.51 17.82 -15.20
CA HIS A 225 16.91 17.99 -15.55
C HIS A 225 17.13 19.12 -16.57
N ILE A 226 16.24 19.28 -17.54
CA ILE A 226 16.27 20.42 -18.46
C ILE A 226 16.01 21.72 -17.70
N LEU A 227 15.02 21.75 -16.81
CA LEU A 227 14.76 22.93 -15.98
C LEU A 227 15.97 23.30 -15.11
N LEU A 228 16.64 22.33 -14.48
CA LEU A 228 17.86 22.57 -13.73
C LEU A 228 18.98 23.09 -14.61
N LEU A 229 19.14 22.59 -15.85
CA LEU A 229 20.14 23.11 -16.77
C LEU A 229 19.86 24.57 -17.18
N ILE A 230 18.58 24.96 -17.29
CA ILE A 230 18.17 26.32 -17.68
C ILE A 230 18.31 27.29 -16.49
N PHE A 231 17.73 26.93 -15.33
CA PHE A 231 17.63 27.85 -14.19
C PHE A 231 18.86 27.81 -13.26
N ALA A 232 19.57 26.69 -13.20
CA ALA A 232 20.76 26.56 -12.35
C ALA A 232 21.89 25.77 -13.04
N PRO A 233 22.42 26.28 -14.18
CA PRO A 233 23.40 25.55 -15.03
C PRO A 233 24.65 25.16 -14.27
N ASN A 234 25.22 26.07 -13.49
CA ASN A 234 26.45 25.82 -12.72
C ASN A 234 26.26 24.73 -11.67
N LEU A 235 25.13 24.75 -10.96
CA LEU A 235 24.80 23.72 -10.01
C LEU A 235 24.64 22.35 -10.70
N PHE A 236 23.84 22.32 -11.77
CA PHE A 236 23.57 21.10 -12.53
C PHE A 236 24.86 20.46 -13.05
N GLN A 237 25.70 21.25 -13.72
CA GLN A 237 26.97 20.80 -14.30
C GLN A 237 27.95 20.32 -13.22
N SER A 238 28.07 21.06 -12.11
CA SER A 238 28.91 20.67 -10.97
C SER A 238 28.46 19.34 -10.39
N THR A 239 27.13 19.19 -10.13
CA THR A 239 26.58 17.97 -9.55
C THR A 239 26.76 16.76 -10.46
N VAL A 240 26.50 16.89 -11.77
CA VAL A 240 26.76 15.81 -12.74
C VAL A 240 28.25 15.41 -12.71
N ASN A 241 29.17 16.36 -12.73
CA ASN A 241 30.59 16.07 -12.68
C ASN A 241 31.02 15.45 -11.34
N THR A 242 30.49 15.92 -10.22
CA THR A 242 30.78 15.38 -8.87
C THR A 242 30.24 13.95 -8.74
N SER A 243 29.04 13.65 -9.26
CA SER A 243 28.46 12.31 -9.22
C SER A 243 29.34 11.26 -9.90
N GLY A 244 29.99 11.60 -10.99
CA GLY A 244 30.90 10.70 -11.69
C GLY A 244 32.33 10.70 -11.14
N LYS A 245 32.95 11.89 -10.98
CA LYS A 245 34.35 11.99 -10.54
C LYS A 245 34.56 11.54 -9.09
N LYS A 246 33.55 11.69 -8.22
CA LYS A 246 33.61 11.34 -6.79
C LYS A 246 32.58 10.26 -6.45
N PHE A 247 32.37 9.29 -7.34
CA PHE A 247 31.29 8.29 -7.25
C PHE A 247 31.18 7.65 -5.87
N ILE A 248 32.24 7.06 -5.35
CA ILE A 248 32.25 6.34 -4.06
C ILE A 248 31.91 7.30 -2.92
N LYS A 249 32.57 8.47 -2.87
CA LYS A 249 32.33 9.47 -1.83
C LYS A 249 30.89 10.00 -1.88
N SER A 250 30.37 10.28 -3.07
CA SER A 250 28.99 10.73 -3.28
C SER A 250 28.00 9.65 -2.85
N PHE A 251 28.25 8.40 -3.20
CA PHE A 251 27.36 7.29 -2.83
C PHE A 251 27.20 7.14 -1.31
N PHE A 252 28.32 7.05 -0.57
CA PHE A 252 28.25 6.88 0.90
C PHE A 252 27.72 8.11 1.61
N LEU A 253 28.10 9.33 1.20
CA LEU A 253 27.53 10.54 1.76
C LEU A 253 26.04 10.66 1.46
N GLY A 254 25.60 10.31 0.26
CA GLY A 254 24.19 10.29 -0.10
C GLY A 254 23.39 9.33 0.78
N LEU A 255 23.88 8.11 0.97
CA LEU A 255 23.26 7.13 1.85
C LEU A 255 23.12 7.66 3.29
N LEU A 256 24.20 8.23 3.82
CA LEU A 256 24.21 8.82 5.18
C LEU A 256 23.18 9.94 5.31
N PHE A 257 23.16 10.90 4.37
CA PHE A 257 22.23 12.02 4.44
C PHE A 257 20.78 11.62 4.17
N ILE A 258 20.52 10.61 3.33
CA ILE A 258 19.19 10.05 3.17
C ILE A 258 18.67 9.51 4.50
N LEU A 259 19.49 8.75 5.25
CA LEU A 259 19.12 8.25 6.57
C LEU A 259 18.89 9.37 7.58
N LEU A 260 19.78 10.35 7.64
CA LEU A 260 19.68 11.47 8.60
C LEU A 260 18.44 12.34 8.33
N ILE A 261 18.19 12.69 7.07
CA ILE A 261 17.01 13.51 6.72
C ILE A 261 15.72 12.74 6.94
N SER A 262 15.67 11.44 6.61
CA SER A 262 14.49 10.61 6.91
C SER A 262 14.21 10.53 8.41
N LEU A 263 15.25 10.41 9.23
CA LEU A 263 15.12 10.42 10.69
C LEU A 263 14.65 11.79 11.20
N LEU A 264 15.19 12.90 10.67
CA LEU A 264 14.74 14.24 10.99
C LEU A 264 13.27 14.46 10.65
N ILE A 265 12.83 14.05 9.46
CA ILE A 265 11.44 14.14 9.02
C ILE A 265 10.54 13.32 9.96
N PHE A 266 10.97 12.10 10.30
CA PHE A 266 10.24 11.25 11.24
C PHE A 266 10.01 11.94 12.59
N PHE A 267 11.05 12.56 13.18
CA PHE A 267 10.90 13.30 14.43
C PHE A 267 10.01 14.55 14.30
N LEU A 268 10.13 15.29 13.19
CA LEU A 268 9.28 16.45 12.94
C LEU A 268 7.79 16.08 12.80
N LEU A 269 7.49 14.94 12.19
CA LEU A 269 6.11 14.48 12.02
C LEU A 269 5.48 13.96 13.33
N ILE A 270 6.29 13.58 14.33
CA ILE A 270 5.80 13.21 15.67
C ILE A 270 5.37 14.44 16.46
N ILE A 271 6.04 15.57 16.26
CA ILE A 271 5.75 16.80 16.99
C ILE A 271 4.65 17.56 16.24
N VAL A 272 3.49 17.79 16.87
CA VAL A 272 2.32 18.42 16.24
C VAL A 272 2.67 19.74 15.54
N ILE A 273 3.47 20.61 16.19
CA ILE A 273 3.94 21.88 15.61
C ILE A 273 4.93 21.62 14.45
N GLY A 274 5.63 20.49 14.46
CA GLY A 274 6.60 20.13 13.43
C GLY A 274 5.99 19.58 12.14
N VAL A 275 4.72 19.15 12.17
CA VAL A 275 4.05 18.52 11.01
C VAL A 275 4.08 19.38 9.74
N PRO A 276 3.71 20.68 9.75
CA PRO A 276 3.77 21.51 8.54
C PRO A 276 5.18 21.60 7.96
N VAL A 277 6.18 21.80 8.84
CA VAL A 277 7.59 21.88 8.45
C VAL A 277 8.09 20.53 7.94
N GLY A 278 7.72 19.43 8.60
CA GLY A 278 8.05 18.07 8.21
C GLY A 278 7.51 17.71 6.82
N VAL A 279 6.28 18.10 6.51
CA VAL A 279 5.66 17.89 5.18
C VAL A 279 6.38 18.67 4.09
N ILE A 280 6.76 19.94 4.35
CA ILE A 280 7.52 20.74 3.39
C ILE A 280 8.89 20.10 3.13
N ILE A 281 9.64 19.75 4.19
CA ILE A 281 10.95 19.10 4.07
C ILE A 281 10.83 17.76 3.36
N LEU A 282 9.80 16.94 3.66
CA LEU A 282 9.52 15.68 2.98
C LEU A 282 9.32 15.90 1.48
N SER A 283 8.52 16.88 1.09
CA SER A 283 8.22 17.17 -0.32
C SER A 283 9.49 17.59 -1.09
N LEU A 284 10.31 18.46 -0.51
CA LEU A 284 11.58 18.88 -1.09
C LEU A 284 12.58 17.72 -1.16
N PHE A 285 12.63 16.91 -0.11
CA PHE A 285 13.50 15.73 -0.05
C PHE A 285 13.13 14.69 -1.11
N LEU A 286 11.85 14.35 -1.25
CA LEU A 286 11.38 13.42 -2.28
C LEU A 286 11.67 13.95 -3.69
N SER A 287 11.48 15.25 -3.93
CA SER A 287 11.81 15.90 -5.20
C SER A 287 13.31 15.82 -5.51
N ALA A 288 14.16 16.07 -4.52
CA ALA A 288 15.61 15.96 -4.66
C ALA A 288 16.06 14.51 -4.93
N LEU A 289 15.50 13.53 -4.24
CA LEU A 289 15.76 12.11 -4.49
C LEU A 289 15.32 11.69 -5.90
N TYR A 290 14.18 12.22 -6.36
CA TYR A 290 13.67 11.92 -7.69
C TYR A 290 14.63 12.40 -8.79
N VAL A 291 15.07 13.65 -8.70
CA VAL A 291 16.01 14.25 -9.66
C VAL A 291 17.39 13.60 -9.59
N SER A 292 17.84 13.18 -8.42
CA SER A 292 19.16 12.56 -8.21
C SER A 292 19.43 11.34 -9.08
N ARG A 293 18.40 10.65 -9.55
CA ARG A 293 18.48 9.43 -10.38
C ARG A 293 19.21 9.62 -11.70
N GLY A 294 19.13 10.82 -12.27
CA GLY A 294 19.66 11.08 -13.62
C GLY A 294 21.16 11.44 -13.64
N PHE A 295 21.71 12.06 -12.59
CA PHE A 295 23.03 12.70 -12.66
C PHE A 295 24.16 11.76 -13.08
N ILE A 296 24.24 10.57 -12.52
CA ILE A 296 25.30 9.61 -12.85
C ILE A 296 25.20 9.11 -14.30
N PHE A 297 24.00 8.89 -14.81
CA PHE A 297 23.78 8.43 -16.18
C PHE A 297 24.05 9.54 -17.20
N ILE A 298 23.76 10.79 -16.86
CA ILE A 298 24.10 11.97 -17.66
C ILE A 298 25.63 12.13 -17.71
N TYR A 299 26.32 11.92 -16.59
CA TYR A 299 27.79 11.90 -16.57
C TYR A 299 28.36 10.80 -17.46
N LEU A 300 27.84 9.58 -17.39
CA LEU A 300 28.24 8.46 -18.24
C LEU A 300 28.02 8.76 -19.72
N ALA A 301 26.86 9.32 -20.07
CA ALA A 301 26.57 9.73 -21.44
C ALA A 301 27.57 10.76 -21.94
N ARG A 302 27.91 11.78 -21.15
CA ARG A 302 28.94 12.76 -21.50
C ARG A 302 30.32 12.12 -21.71
N LYS A 303 30.71 11.21 -20.80
CA LYS A 303 32.01 10.51 -20.90
C LYS A 303 32.14 9.66 -22.13
N ILE A 304 31.09 8.87 -22.42
CA ILE A 304 31.10 7.89 -23.52
C ILE A 304 31.01 8.56 -24.90
N PHE A 305 30.03 9.46 -25.06
CA PHE A 305 29.68 9.98 -26.38
C PHE A 305 30.37 11.29 -26.73
N PHE A 306 30.74 12.13 -25.77
CA PHE A 306 31.19 13.50 -26.04
C PHE A 306 32.57 13.84 -25.47
N LYS A 307 33.24 12.89 -24.83
CA LYS A 307 34.58 13.11 -24.23
C LYS A 307 34.67 14.44 -23.44
N PHE A 308 33.60 14.83 -22.74
CA PHE A 308 33.44 16.05 -21.94
C PHE A 308 33.50 17.39 -22.70
N LYS A 309 33.22 17.40 -24.00
CA LYS A 309 33.04 18.68 -24.71
C LYS A 309 31.96 19.54 -24.03
N ASP A 310 32.17 20.85 -24.00
CA ASP A 310 31.25 21.81 -23.34
C ASP A 310 30.54 22.65 -24.40
N SER A 311 29.25 22.35 -24.63
CA SER A 311 28.31 23.23 -25.31
C SER A 311 26.89 22.98 -24.72
N LYS A 312 26.05 23.99 -24.80
CA LYS A 312 24.64 23.84 -24.31
C LYS A 312 23.91 22.69 -25.02
N LEU A 313 24.12 22.54 -26.32
CA LEU A 313 23.53 21.47 -27.09
C LEU A 313 24.00 20.09 -26.61
N ILE A 314 25.30 19.93 -26.35
CA ILE A 314 25.85 18.66 -25.83
C ILE A 314 25.28 18.32 -24.46
N TRP A 315 25.06 19.28 -23.60
CA TRP A 315 24.40 19.04 -22.32
C TRP A 315 22.97 18.50 -22.49
N ILE A 316 22.17 19.10 -23.39
CA ILE A 316 20.80 18.65 -23.68
C ILE A 316 20.81 17.20 -24.23
N ILE A 317 21.67 16.92 -25.22
CA ILE A 317 21.79 15.55 -25.78
C ILE A 317 22.26 14.57 -24.70
N SER A 318 23.17 14.97 -23.82
CA SER A 318 23.66 14.12 -22.72
C SER A 318 22.56 13.81 -21.70
N ILE A 319 21.65 14.74 -21.43
CA ILE A 319 20.46 14.51 -20.59
C ILE A 319 19.58 13.45 -21.24
N ILE A 320 19.27 13.61 -22.53
CA ILE A 320 18.42 12.66 -23.26
C ILE A 320 19.04 11.25 -23.26
N LEU A 321 20.31 11.14 -23.65
CA LEU A 321 21.02 9.87 -23.69
C LEU A 321 21.19 9.23 -22.32
N GLY A 322 21.52 10.01 -21.29
CA GLY A 322 21.66 9.52 -19.91
C GLY A 322 20.35 8.95 -19.38
N ILE A 323 19.25 9.64 -19.61
CA ILE A 323 17.92 9.17 -19.18
C ILE A 323 17.49 7.95 -19.99
N LEU A 324 17.80 7.87 -21.27
CA LEU A 324 17.57 6.66 -22.08
C LEU A 324 18.35 5.46 -21.53
N ILE A 325 19.63 5.64 -21.23
CA ILE A 325 20.46 4.59 -20.60
C ILE A 325 19.85 4.12 -19.29
N PHE A 326 19.47 5.04 -18.39
CA PHE A 326 18.80 4.70 -17.14
C PHE A 326 17.54 3.85 -17.37
N ASN A 327 16.68 4.26 -18.33
CA ASN A 327 15.43 3.53 -18.60
C ASN A 327 15.68 2.17 -19.25
N LEU A 328 16.73 1.97 -20.03
CA LEU A 328 17.11 0.66 -20.57
C LEU A 328 17.48 -0.32 -19.44
N PHE A 329 18.29 0.12 -18.47
CA PHE A 329 18.58 -0.72 -17.29
C PHE A 329 17.32 -0.98 -16.43
N ALA A 330 16.36 -0.07 -16.44
CA ALA A 330 15.10 -0.21 -15.72
C ALA A 330 14.11 -1.20 -16.36
N LEU A 331 14.38 -1.76 -17.54
CA LEU A 331 13.55 -2.80 -18.16
C LEU A 331 13.60 -4.12 -17.35
N ASN A 332 14.75 -4.45 -16.77
CA ASN A 332 14.88 -5.60 -15.88
C ASN A 332 14.52 -5.20 -14.44
N PRO A 333 13.53 -5.86 -13.79
CA PRO A 333 13.07 -5.49 -12.46
C PRO A 333 14.16 -5.52 -11.37
N THR A 334 15.04 -6.53 -11.41
CA THR A 334 16.13 -6.69 -10.43
C THR A 334 17.20 -5.61 -10.62
N LEU A 335 17.63 -5.39 -11.86
CA LEU A 335 18.59 -4.35 -12.19
C LEU A 335 18.04 -2.95 -11.88
N LYS A 336 16.74 -2.74 -12.10
CA LYS A 336 16.06 -1.48 -11.78
C LYS A 336 16.20 -1.09 -10.32
N ILE A 337 16.01 -2.03 -9.39
CA ILE A 337 16.11 -1.76 -7.95
C ILE A 337 17.55 -1.37 -7.62
N LEU A 338 18.53 -2.16 -8.06
CA LEU A 338 19.94 -1.93 -7.79
C LEU A 338 20.43 -0.59 -8.35
N PHE A 339 20.19 -0.34 -9.65
CA PHE A 339 20.62 0.90 -10.30
C PHE A 339 19.90 2.13 -9.78
N ASN A 340 18.61 2.01 -9.44
CA ASN A 340 17.86 3.12 -8.86
C ASN A 340 18.41 3.49 -7.47
N PHE A 341 18.65 2.50 -6.61
CA PHE A 341 19.24 2.72 -5.28
C PHE A 341 20.63 3.39 -5.39
N THR A 342 21.48 2.86 -6.24
CA THR A 342 22.84 3.38 -6.46
C THR A 342 22.80 4.80 -7.03
N ALA A 343 21.95 5.04 -8.02
CA ALA A 343 21.85 6.34 -8.69
C ALA A 343 21.28 7.42 -7.76
N VAL A 344 20.24 7.09 -6.98
CA VAL A 344 19.66 8.02 -6.00
C VAL A 344 20.68 8.38 -4.94
N SER A 345 21.33 7.41 -4.32
CA SER A 345 22.34 7.65 -3.27
C SER A 345 23.52 8.46 -3.80
N ASN A 346 24.05 8.10 -4.97
CA ASN A 346 25.15 8.81 -5.58
C ASN A 346 24.77 10.26 -5.98
N GLY A 347 23.66 10.44 -6.69
CA GLY A 347 23.22 11.76 -7.15
C GLY A 347 22.87 12.70 -6.01
N PHE A 348 22.20 12.20 -4.96
CA PHE A 348 21.87 12.98 -3.78
C PHE A 348 23.14 13.38 -3.02
N GLY A 349 24.09 12.47 -2.85
CA GLY A 349 25.38 12.80 -2.23
C GLY A 349 26.21 13.79 -3.04
N ALA A 350 26.15 13.76 -4.36
CA ALA A 350 26.79 14.76 -5.21
C ALA A 350 26.20 16.16 -4.99
N LEU A 351 24.86 16.27 -4.89
CA LEU A 351 24.17 17.52 -4.53
C LEU A 351 24.66 18.06 -3.17
N VAL A 352 24.73 17.20 -2.16
CA VAL A 352 25.22 17.59 -0.82
C VAL A 352 26.66 18.08 -0.88
N ILE A 353 27.56 17.36 -1.55
CA ILE A 353 28.97 17.78 -1.68
C ILE A 353 29.07 19.15 -2.32
N ASP A 354 28.32 19.41 -3.38
CA ASP A 354 28.40 20.68 -4.09
C ASP A 354 27.76 21.82 -3.30
N ARG A 355 26.71 21.58 -2.51
CA ARG A 355 26.16 22.59 -1.60
C ARG A 355 27.13 22.95 -0.49
N VAL A 356 27.80 21.97 0.11
CA VAL A 356 28.82 22.22 1.12
C VAL A 356 29.98 23.02 0.55
N LYS A 357 30.42 22.74 -0.69
CA LYS A 357 31.48 23.55 -1.35
C LYS A 357 31.03 24.98 -1.59
N LEU A 358 29.80 25.18 -2.08
CA LEU A 358 29.24 26.50 -2.32
C LEU A 358 29.20 27.33 -1.02
N LEU A 359 28.68 26.72 0.06
CA LEU A 359 28.63 27.38 1.38
C LEU A 359 30.01 27.76 1.91
N LYS A 360 31.03 26.90 1.75
CA LYS A 360 32.41 27.22 2.11
C LYS A 360 32.97 28.43 1.32
N LYS A 361 32.73 28.43 0.00
CA LYS A 361 33.14 29.53 -0.87
C LYS A 361 32.49 30.86 -0.48
N LEU A 362 31.18 30.88 -0.22
CA LEU A 362 30.45 32.08 0.22
C LEU A 362 30.93 32.58 1.57
N ARG A 363 31.33 31.69 2.49
CA ARG A 363 31.91 32.06 3.78
C ARG A 363 33.30 32.66 3.63
N GLU A 364 34.14 32.12 2.74
CA GLU A 364 35.48 32.66 2.44
C GLU A 364 35.40 34.04 1.78
N GLU A 365 34.41 34.28 0.94
CA GLU A 365 34.16 35.57 0.28
C GLU A 365 33.43 36.59 1.18
N LYS A 366 33.22 36.28 2.47
CA LYS A 366 32.55 37.13 3.48
C LYS A 366 31.14 37.61 3.11
N PHE A 367 30.40 36.81 2.39
CA PHE A 367 28.97 37.07 2.11
C PHE A 367 28.06 36.72 3.32
N PHE A 368 28.59 36.11 4.37
CA PHE A 368 27.94 35.83 5.66
C PHE A 368 28.94 36.05 6.82
#